data_6cdf0448338b43bf0c259caf2b75f3b1
#
_entry.id   6cdf0448338b43bf0c259caf2b75f3b1
#
_cell.length_a   1.000
_cell.length_b   1.000
_cell.length_c   1.000
_cell.angle_alpha   90.00
_cell.angle_beta   90.00
_cell.angle_gamma   90.00
#
_symmetry.space_group_name_H-M   'P 1'
#
loop_
_entity.id
_entity.type
_entity.pdbx_description
1 polymer ?
#
loop_
_entity_poly.entity_id
_entity_poly.type
_entity_poly.pdbx_seq_one_letter_code
_entity_poly.pdbx_strand_id
1 'polypeptide(L)'
;MQEETKKLNSLGLYLHVPFCMRKCNYCDFVSFPEQCGDVIEAYVGRLCEDIASAGTTYGDRYLVDTVFIGGGTPSLLIPQQLQRILQAVDGAFLCGCEYAKECGAGLGRCDGLEISMESNPETFDEEKLKGFLDAGVNRLSIGVQSLDDGVLKHLGRIHDSETAIKAMRAAKSLNLNYNVDLMLGIPGQTLAVWEDTLKRTIAEEPKHISFYSLQLEMGTPFYRDFKEGRLSLPEWSENREMYHRALEILKDAGYQHYEISNAAIPGYECQHNLKYWTMKDYLGLGMAAHSFLDGRRCFTTSDLKEYLAGPAEPAWEESDLWDRKTDFVFTELRLIEGFKKEEYQNMFGSSFEDDFGPAYRKLLQEGRMEERDGFVRLTLAGLDETNPVMEELLNV
;
A
#
# COMPACT_ATOMS: atom_id res chain seq x y z
N MET A 1 18.10 -35.41 -21.15
CA MET A 1 17.25 -35.09 -20.01
C MET A 1 17.05 -33.60 -20.12
N GLN A 2 15.84 -33.16 -20.50
CA GLN A 2 15.45 -31.75 -20.38
C GLN A 2 15.31 -31.52 -18.87
N GLU A 3 16.11 -30.64 -18.28
CA GLU A 3 15.84 -30.09 -16.96
C GLU A 3 14.46 -29.40 -17.04
N GLU A 4 13.47 -29.95 -16.35
CA GLU A 4 12.23 -29.22 -16.10
C GLU A 4 12.63 -27.93 -15.37
N THR A 5 12.53 -26.83 -16.06
CA THR A 5 12.70 -25.50 -15.43
C THR A 5 11.68 -25.38 -14.33
N LYS A 6 12.13 -25.46 -13.07
CA LYS A 6 11.27 -25.31 -11.88
C LYS A 6 10.62 -23.94 -11.95
N LYS A 7 9.31 -23.91 -12.17
CA LYS A 7 8.56 -22.67 -12.18
C LYS A 7 8.60 -22.07 -10.76
N LEU A 8 9.17 -20.88 -10.62
CA LEU A 8 9.21 -20.14 -9.36
C LEU A 8 7.85 -19.50 -9.09
N ASN A 9 7.46 -19.40 -7.81
CA ASN A 9 6.27 -18.67 -7.39
C ASN A 9 6.56 -17.16 -7.38
N SER A 10 5.57 -16.35 -7.70
CA SER A 10 5.67 -14.89 -7.60
C SER A 10 5.72 -14.45 -6.12
N LEU A 11 6.58 -13.48 -5.80
CA LEU A 11 6.74 -12.92 -4.45
C LEU A 11 6.80 -11.39 -4.49
N GLY A 12 6.01 -10.73 -3.63
CA GLY A 12 6.21 -9.33 -3.29
C GLY A 12 7.18 -9.19 -2.12
N LEU A 13 8.10 -8.23 -2.18
CA LEU A 13 8.89 -7.84 -1.00
C LEU A 13 8.37 -6.50 -0.46
N TYR A 14 7.98 -6.46 0.82
CA TYR A 14 7.72 -5.24 1.55
C TYR A 14 8.91 -4.92 2.46
N LEU A 15 9.52 -3.75 2.28
CA LEU A 15 10.67 -3.31 3.07
C LEU A 15 10.25 -2.14 3.95
N HIS A 16 10.18 -2.37 5.25
CA HIS A 16 9.75 -1.33 6.19
C HIS A 16 10.89 -0.39 6.54
N VAL A 17 10.67 0.92 6.42
CA VAL A 17 11.59 1.99 6.83
C VAL A 17 10.88 2.88 7.83
N PRO A 18 11.14 2.74 9.15
CA PRO A 18 10.30 3.31 10.21
C PRO A 18 10.64 4.75 10.58
N PHE A 19 11.27 5.53 9.73
CA PHE A 19 11.73 6.86 10.08
C PHE A 19 10.87 7.96 9.47
N CYS A 20 10.57 9.01 10.26
CA CYS A 20 9.87 10.20 9.82
C CYS A 20 10.62 11.45 10.30
N MET A 21 10.50 12.58 9.59
CA MET A 21 10.92 13.86 10.13
C MET A 21 10.04 14.28 11.30
N ARG A 22 8.73 14.02 11.18
CA ARG A 22 7.71 14.32 12.19
C ARG A 22 6.57 13.33 12.09
N LYS A 23 5.96 12.95 13.22
CA LYS A 23 4.74 12.13 13.23
C LYS A 23 3.51 13.01 13.04
N CYS A 24 2.68 12.68 12.04
CA CYS A 24 1.44 13.40 11.74
C CYS A 24 0.37 13.14 12.82
N ASN A 25 -0.62 14.04 12.93
CA ASN A 25 -1.63 13.97 13.99
C ASN A 25 -2.58 12.78 13.87
N TYR A 26 -2.68 12.15 12.71
CA TYR A 26 -3.56 11.02 12.40
C TYR A 26 -2.83 9.68 12.27
N CYS A 27 -1.50 9.68 12.19
CA CYS A 27 -0.73 8.49 11.77
C CYS A 27 -0.51 7.53 12.95
N ASP A 28 -0.92 6.27 12.78
CA ASP A 28 -0.71 5.15 13.72
C ASP A 28 0.47 4.26 13.32
N PHE A 29 1.02 4.41 12.10
CA PHE A 29 2.12 3.59 11.63
C PHE A 29 3.30 3.59 12.62
N VAL A 30 3.91 2.42 12.78
CA VAL A 30 5.10 2.27 13.59
C VAL A 30 6.23 3.07 12.95
N SER A 31 6.48 4.27 13.49
CA SER A 31 7.47 5.19 12.97
C SER A 31 8.12 6.01 14.08
N PHE A 32 9.39 6.33 13.90
CA PHE A 32 10.22 7.03 14.86
C PHE A 32 10.66 8.37 14.25
N PRO A 33 10.18 9.49 14.79
CA PRO A 33 10.63 10.81 14.34
C PRO A 33 12.04 11.12 14.87
N GLU A 34 12.72 12.03 14.20
CA GLU A 34 13.96 12.69 14.67
C GLU A 34 15.11 11.74 15.01
N GLN A 35 15.25 10.60 14.32
CA GLN A 35 16.38 9.71 14.53
C GLN A 35 17.67 10.27 13.93
N CYS A 36 18.79 10.06 14.63
CA CYS A 36 20.11 10.45 14.12
C CYS A 36 20.58 9.51 13.00
N GLY A 37 21.51 10.01 12.16
CA GLY A 37 22.04 9.26 11.02
C GLY A 37 22.66 7.91 11.38
N ASP A 38 23.28 7.79 12.56
CA ASP A 38 23.90 6.54 13.01
C ASP A 38 22.84 5.44 13.26
N VAL A 39 21.66 5.79 13.79
CA VAL A 39 20.55 4.85 14.00
C VAL A 39 19.99 4.40 12.65
N ILE A 40 19.82 5.33 11.71
CA ILE A 40 19.34 5.01 10.35
C ILE A 40 20.35 4.08 9.66
N GLU A 41 21.65 4.37 9.79
CA GLU A 41 22.71 3.54 9.18
C GLU A 41 22.76 2.14 9.78
N ALA A 42 22.65 2.01 11.11
CA ALA A 42 22.55 0.72 11.78
C ALA A 42 21.33 -0.08 11.32
N TYR A 43 20.18 0.61 11.17
CA TYR A 43 18.95 0.01 10.66
C TYR A 43 19.11 -0.51 9.23
N VAL A 44 19.67 0.29 8.33
CA VAL A 44 19.95 -0.11 6.94
C VAL A 44 20.86 -1.33 6.90
N GLY A 45 21.91 -1.37 7.73
CA GLY A 45 22.78 -2.53 7.85
C GLY A 45 21.99 -3.79 8.25
N ARG A 46 21.16 -3.66 9.30
CA ARG A 46 20.33 -4.77 9.80
C ARG A 46 19.30 -5.24 8.75
N LEU A 47 18.64 -4.33 8.06
CA LEU A 47 17.69 -4.67 6.99
C LEU A 47 18.38 -5.44 5.86
N CYS A 48 19.60 -5.06 5.46
CA CYS A 48 20.38 -5.80 4.47
C CYS A 48 20.72 -7.24 4.93
N GLU A 49 21.01 -7.44 6.22
CA GLU A 49 21.22 -8.77 6.79
C GLU A 49 19.94 -9.62 6.77
N ASP A 50 18.78 -9.02 7.10
CA ASP A 50 17.48 -9.70 7.02
C ASP A 50 17.17 -10.14 5.59
N ILE A 51 17.40 -9.27 4.61
CA ILE A 51 17.21 -9.56 3.19
C ILE A 51 18.09 -10.75 2.78
N ALA A 52 19.37 -10.75 3.15
CA ALA A 52 20.29 -11.84 2.83
C ALA A 52 19.88 -13.18 3.48
N SER A 53 19.43 -13.14 4.74
CA SER A 53 18.89 -14.31 5.45
C SER A 53 17.63 -14.86 4.79
N ALA A 54 16.70 -13.97 4.41
CA ALA A 54 15.48 -14.33 3.70
C ALA A 54 15.79 -14.94 2.34
N GLY A 55 16.78 -14.43 1.60
CA GLY A 55 17.25 -15.01 0.34
C GLY A 55 17.77 -16.44 0.50
N THR A 56 18.46 -16.74 1.60
CA THR A 56 18.90 -18.11 1.90
C THR A 56 17.72 -19.07 2.11
N THR A 57 16.63 -18.57 2.68
CA THR A 57 15.44 -19.38 3.02
C THR A 57 14.49 -19.54 1.83
N TYR A 58 14.29 -18.47 1.05
CA TYR A 58 13.22 -18.35 0.07
C TYR A 58 13.70 -18.17 -1.38
N GLY A 59 14.97 -17.78 -1.60
CA GLY A 59 15.48 -17.37 -2.92
C GLY A 59 15.36 -18.46 -4.01
N ASP A 60 15.43 -19.74 -3.66
CA ASP A 60 15.27 -20.86 -4.58
C ASP A 60 13.81 -21.25 -4.88
N ARG A 61 12.85 -20.62 -4.20
CA ARG A 61 11.42 -20.93 -4.31
C ARG A 61 10.63 -19.86 -5.04
N TYR A 62 11.12 -18.63 -5.01
CA TYR A 62 10.37 -17.46 -5.42
C TYR A 62 11.12 -16.59 -6.44
N LEU A 63 10.33 -15.96 -7.30
CA LEU A 63 10.73 -14.88 -8.19
C LEU A 63 10.11 -13.57 -7.64
N VAL A 64 10.94 -12.60 -7.32
CA VAL A 64 10.47 -11.29 -6.87
C VAL A 64 10.02 -10.47 -8.08
N ASP A 65 8.74 -10.09 -8.10
CA ASP A 65 8.13 -9.26 -9.15
C ASP A 65 7.71 -7.89 -8.65
N THR A 66 7.62 -7.69 -7.33
CA THR A 66 7.40 -6.36 -6.73
C THR A 66 8.27 -6.16 -5.49
N VAL A 67 8.81 -4.95 -5.35
CA VAL A 67 9.46 -4.45 -4.13
C VAL A 67 8.74 -3.17 -3.72
N PHE A 68 8.23 -3.10 -2.50
CA PHE A 68 7.59 -1.92 -1.96
C PHE A 68 8.33 -1.45 -0.70
N ILE A 69 8.88 -0.25 -0.75
CA ILE A 69 9.63 0.37 0.34
C ILE A 69 8.71 1.38 1.01
N GLY A 70 8.23 1.06 2.20
CA GLY A 70 7.19 1.83 2.88
C GLY A 70 7.38 1.95 4.38
N GLY A 71 6.35 2.46 5.07
CA GLY A 71 6.24 2.51 6.52
C GLY A 71 6.21 3.91 7.11
N GLY A 72 7.35 4.50 7.44
CA GLY A 72 7.44 5.89 7.89
C GLY A 72 7.56 6.84 6.70
N THR A 73 8.77 7.19 6.34
CA THR A 73 9.10 8.04 5.19
C THR A 73 10.41 7.55 4.55
N PRO A 74 10.35 6.52 3.70
CA PRO A 74 11.54 5.94 3.08
C PRO A 74 12.42 6.94 2.32
N SER A 75 11.83 8.00 1.80
CA SER A 75 12.56 9.08 1.13
C SER A 75 13.45 9.93 2.06
N LEU A 76 13.49 9.64 3.36
CA LEU A 76 14.52 10.17 4.26
C LEU A 76 15.88 9.51 4.02
N LEU A 77 15.92 8.29 3.55
CA LEU A 77 17.16 7.62 3.18
C LEU A 77 17.92 8.45 2.13
N ILE A 78 19.23 8.42 2.20
CA ILE A 78 20.06 8.93 1.10
C ILE A 78 20.13 7.89 -0.03
N PRO A 79 20.38 8.29 -1.28
CA PRO A 79 20.42 7.35 -2.41
C PRO A 79 21.37 6.16 -2.21
N GLN A 80 22.51 6.38 -1.54
CA GLN A 80 23.49 5.32 -1.26
C GLN A 80 22.97 4.25 -0.30
N GLN A 81 22.15 4.64 0.69
CA GLN A 81 21.50 3.70 1.62
C GLN A 81 20.46 2.85 0.88
N LEU A 82 19.62 3.50 0.07
CA LEU A 82 18.64 2.83 -0.77
C LEU A 82 19.30 1.86 -1.76
N GLN A 83 20.39 2.30 -2.41
CA GLN A 83 21.16 1.46 -3.32
C GLN A 83 21.67 0.19 -2.63
N ARG A 84 22.19 0.30 -1.40
CA ARG A 84 22.65 -0.87 -0.61
C ARG A 84 21.51 -1.85 -0.33
N ILE A 85 20.34 -1.34 0.06
CA ILE A 85 19.15 -2.17 0.32
C ILE A 85 18.76 -2.92 -0.96
N LEU A 86 18.64 -2.22 -2.08
CA LEU A 86 18.25 -2.83 -3.35
C LEU A 86 19.31 -3.79 -3.90
N GLN A 87 20.60 -3.53 -3.70
CA GLN A 87 21.67 -4.46 -4.01
C GLN A 87 21.61 -5.73 -3.15
N ALA A 88 21.21 -5.61 -1.87
CA ALA A 88 20.98 -6.80 -1.03
C ALA A 88 19.81 -7.66 -1.57
N VAL A 89 18.73 -7.02 -2.06
CA VAL A 89 17.62 -7.73 -2.71
C VAL A 89 18.10 -8.46 -3.98
N ASP A 90 18.85 -7.77 -4.86
CA ASP A 90 19.37 -8.33 -6.11
C ASP A 90 20.33 -9.52 -5.88
N GLY A 91 21.11 -9.44 -4.80
CA GLY A 91 22.02 -10.52 -4.40
C GLY A 91 21.32 -11.72 -3.74
N ALA A 92 20.12 -11.52 -3.18
CA ALA A 92 19.41 -12.52 -2.39
C ALA A 92 18.32 -13.26 -3.19
N PHE A 93 17.70 -12.62 -4.17
CA PHE A 93 16.57 -13.15 -4.92
C PHE A 93 16.74 -13.01 -6.43
N LEU A 94 16.05 -13.89 -7.17
CA LEU A 94 15.78 -13.63 -8.59
C LEU A 94 14.68 -12.56 -8.69
N CYS A 95 14.92 -11.52 -9.48
CA CYS A 95 14.02 -10.40 -9.62
C CYS A 95 13.60 -10.17 -11.08
N GLY A 96 12.33 -9.79 -11.29
CA GLY A 96 11.80 -9.41 -12.60
C GLY A 96 11.24 -10.57 -13.41
N CYS A 97 11.89 -10.98 -14.45
CA CYS A 97 11.44 -12.09 -15.32
C CYS A 97 12.23 -13.38 -15.07
N GLU A 98 11.68 -14.52 -15.50
CA GLU A 98 12.33 -15.85 -15.40
C GLU A 98 13.72 -15.90 -16.07
N TYR A 99 14.06 -14.93 -16.91
CA TYR A 99 15.33 -14.81 -17.64
C TYR A 99 16.29 -13.77 -17.02
N ALA A 100 16.00 -13.26 -15.81
CA ALA A 100 16.81 -12.22 -15.17
C ALA A 100 18.29 -12.59 -15.00
N LYS A 101 18.59 -13.87 -14.77
CA LYS A 101 19.99 -14.38 -14.72
C LYS A 101 20.73 -14.30 -16.06
N GLU A 102 20.00 -14.39 -17.18
CA GLU A 102 20.60 -14.41 -18.52
C GLU A 102 20.81 -13.00 -19.08
N CYS A 103 19.97 -12.04 -18.69
CA CYS A 103 20.09 -10.66 -19.20
C CYS A 103 21.16 -9.82 -18.48
N GLY A 104 21.71 -10.25 -17.35
CA GLY A 104 22.75 -9.50 -16.62
C GLY A 104 22.34 -8.09 -16.22
N ALA A 105 21.04 -7.80 -16.28
CA ALA A 105 20.48 -6.51 -15.93
C ALA A 105 20.29 -6.48 -14.41
N GLY A 106 20.89 -5.52 -13.73
CA GLY A 106 20.61 -5.26 -12.30
C GLY A 106 19.17 -4.80 -12.09
N LEU A 107 18.75 -4.76 -10.83
CA LEU A 107 17.45 -4.27 -10.38
C LEU A 107 17.03 -2.99 -11.12
N GLY A 108 15.76 -2.89 -11.51
CA GLY A 108 15.18 -1.76 -12.21
C GLY A 108 15.39 -1.75 -13.74
N ARG A 109 16.08 -2.74 -14.31
CA ARG A 109 16.27 -2.89 -15.75
C ARG A 109 15.57 -4.11 -16.34
N CYS A 110 14.95 -4.94 -15.50
CA CYS A 110 14.13 -6.05 -15.96
C CYS A 110 12.69 -5.57 -16.19
N ASP A 111 12.17 -5.83 -17.37
CA ASP A 111 10.73 -5.66 -17.65
C ASP A 111 9.94 -6.56 -16.70
N GLY A 112 8.91 -5.99 -16.03
CA GLY A 112 8.03 -6.74 -15.14
C GLY A 112 8.36 -6.67 -13.65
N LEU A 113 9.38 -5.91 -13.20
CA LEU A 113 9.64 -5.66 -11.78
C LEU A 113 9.15 -4.25 -11.40
N GLU A 114 8.18 -4.17 -10.48
CA GLU A 114 7.79 -2.91 -9.84
C GLU A 114 8.63 -2.67 -8.59
N ILE A 115 9.34 -1.53 -8.52
CA ILE A 115 10.04 -1.06 -7.33
C ILE A 115 9.42 0.25 -6.89
N SER A 116 8.49 0.16 -5.95
CA SER A 116 7.74 1.28 -5.39
C SER A 116 8.43 1.82 -4.13
N MET A 117 8.42 3.15 -3.95
CA MET A 117 8.89 3.80 -2.74
C MET A 117 7.94 4.89 -2.29
N GLU A 118 7.60 4.90 -0.99
CA GLU A 118 6.85 5.99 -0.36
C GLU A 118 7.75 7.20 -0.10
N SER A 119 7.16 8.38 -0.22
CA SER A 119 7.86 9.64 -0.04
C SER A 119 6.96 10.75 0.50
N ASN A 120 7.57 11.74 1.12
CA ASN A 120 6.90 12.99 1.47
C ASN A 120 7.50 14.16 0.66
N PRO A 121 6.69 15.14 0.24
CA PRO A 121 7.12 16.24 -0.63
C PRO A 121 8.35 16.99 -0.16
N GLU A 122 8.53 17.17 1.15
CA GLU A 122 9.62 17.92 1.77
C GLU A 122 10.93 17.13 1.90
N THR A 123 10.96 15.84 1.56
CA THR A 123 12.12 14.96 1.84
C THR A 123 13.02 14.72 0.64
N PHE A 124 12.65 15.19 -0.53
CA PHE A 124 13.44 15.05 -1.75
C PHE A 124 13.30 16.26 -2.67
N ASP A 125 14.29 16.42 -3.51
CA ASP A 125 14.33 17.29 -4.68
C ASP A 125 14.61 16.47 -5.93
N GLU A 126 14.76 17.11 -7.08
CA GLU A 126 15.01 16.44 -8.37
C GLU A 126 16.35 15.68 -8.37
N GLU A 127 17.38 16.20 -7.71
CA GLU A 127 18.70 15.55 -7.64
C GLU A 127 18.63 14.26 -6.82
N LYS A 128 18.01 14.32 -5.64
CA LYS A 128 17.83 13.15 -4.78
C LYS A 128 16.93 12.11 -5.46
N LEU A 129 15.88 12.56 -6.17
CA LEU A 129 14.98 11.67 -6.92
C LEU A 129 15.73 10.95 -8.05
N LYS A 130 16.62 11.62 -8.79
CA LYS A 130 17.52 10.94 -9.75
C LYS A 130 18.35 9.85 -9.08
N GLY A 131 18.89 10.10 -7.90
CA GLY A 131 19.62 9.10 -7.15
C GLY A 131 18.78 7.88 -6.76
N PHE A 132 17.47 8.06 -6.49
CA PHE A 132 16.55 6.94 -6.23
C PHE A 132 16.25 6.14 -7.51
N LEU A 133 16.09 6.82 -8.64
CA LEU A 133 15.93 6.17 -9.95
C LEU A 133 17.19 5.37 -10.33
N ASP A 134 18.38 5.94 -10.11
CA ASP A 134 19.66 5.27 -10.36
C ASP A 134 19.84 4.02 -9.46
N ALA A 135 19.27 4.05 -8.24
CA ALA A 135 19.25 2.89 -7.34
C ALA A 135 18.28 1.79 -7.82
N GLY A 136 17.29 2.11 -8.69
CA GLY A 136 16.37 1.14 -9.27
C GLY A 136 14.88 1.41 -9.00
N VAL A 137 14.51 2.44 -8.22
CA VAL A 137 13.10 2.82 -8.03
C VAL A 137 12.48 3.19 -9.37
N ASN A 138 11.31 2.62 -9.68
CA ASN A 138 10.59 2.92 -10.93
C ASN A 138 9.13 3.36 -10.69
N ARG A 139 8.67 3.36 -9.43
CA ARG A 139 7.39 3.90 -9.01
C ARG A 139 7.55 4.67 -7.69
N LEU A 140 6.98 5.87 -7.59
CA LEU A 140 7.03 6.71 -6.39
C LEU A 140 5.61 6.97 -5.87
N SER A 141 5.37 6.83 -4.56
CA SER A 141 4.15 7.31 -3.90
C SER A 141 4.47 8.59 -3.13
N ILE A 142 3.74 9.68 -3.41
CA ILE A 142 3.96 10.99 -2.82
C ILE A 142 2.81 11.31 -1.87
N GLY A 143 3.08 11.34 -0.57
CA GLY A 143 2.12 11.67 0.48
C GLY A 143 1.75 13.16 0.52
N VAL A 144 0.97 13.63 -0.44
CA VAL A 144 0.51 15.03 -0.56
C VAL A 144 -0.60 15.33 0.44
N GLN A 145 -1.57 14.44 0.59
CA GLN A 145 -2.75 14.47 1.45
C GLN A 145 -3.75 15.57 1.09
N SER A 146 -3.33 16.80 0.84
CA SER A 146 -4.17 17.95 0.43
C SER A 146 -3.33 19.00 -0.28
N LEU A 147 -3.98 19.87 -1.05
CA LEU A 147 -3.40 21.10 -1.60
C LEU A 147 -4.00 22.37 -0.97
N ASP A 148 -4.59 22.23 0.22
CA ASP A 148 -5.00 23.34 1.08
C ASP A 148 -4.06 23.41 2.30
N ASP A 149 -3.40 24.56 2.49
CA ASP A 149 -2.41 24.74 3.55
C ASP A 149 -3.02 24.71 4.97
N GLY A 150 -4.29 25.08 5.12
CA GLY A 150 -5.01 24.98 6.37
C GLY A 150 -5.24 23.52 6.76
N VAL A 151 -5.67 22.70 5.81
CA VAL A 151 -5.85 21.26 5.97
C VAL A 151 -4.53 20.58 6.28
N LEU A 152 -3.46 20.87 5.52
CA LEU A 152 -2.12 20.31 5.76
C LEU A 152 -1.61 20.62 7.16
N LYS A 153 -1.74 21.87 7.60
CA LYS A 153 -1.37 22.28 8.95
C LYS A 153 -2.17 21.54 10.02
N HIS A 154 -3.46 21.34 9.80
CA HIS A 154 -4.32 20.60 10.74
C HIS A 154 -3.91 19.12 10.84
N LEU A 155 -3.57 18.48 9.73
CA LEU A 155 -3.00 17.13 9.69
C LEU A 155 -1.63 17.01 10.39
N GLY A 156 -0.96 18.14 10.69
CA GLY A 156 0.39 18.17 11.23
C GLY A 156 1.47 17.94 10.17
N ARG A 157 1.15 18.18 8.88
CA ARG A 157 2.12 18.07 7.78
C ARG A 157 3.16 19.20 7.87
N ILE A 158 4.39 18.93 7.41
CA ILE A 158 5.51 19.88 7.41
C ILE A 158 5.50 20.70 6.11
N HIS A 159 5.17 20.05 4.99
CA HIS A 159 5.08 20.68 3.68
C HIS A 159 3.81 21.52 3.52
N ASP A 160 3.85 22.46 2.62
CA ASP A 160 2.74 23.24 2.09
C ASP A 160 2.33 22.79 0.67
N SER A 161 1.29 23.38 0.15
CA SER A 161 0.76 23.07 -1.19
C SER A 161 1.76 23.38 -2.30
N GLU A 162 2.60 24.42 -2.16
CA GLU A 162 3.63 24.76 -3.14
C GLU A 162 4.73 23.69 -3.19
N THR A 163 5.17 23.21 -2.03
CA THR A 163 6.15 22.12 -1.91
C THR A 163 5.60 20.83 -2.51
N ALA A 164 4.32 20.50 -2.25
CA ALA A 164 3.66 19.33 -2.85
C ALA A 164 3.63 19.40 -4.38
N ILE A 165 3.27 20.55 -4.95
CA ILE A 165 3.27 20.76 -6.41
C ILE A 165 4.68 20.67 -6.99
N LYS A 166 5.69 21.21 -6.31
CA LYS A 166 7.11 21.09 -6.74
C LYS A 166 7.56 19.63 -6.77
N ALA A 167 7.19 18.84 -5.76
CA ALA A 167 7.52 17.42 -5.69
C ALA A 167 6.89 16.62 -6.84
N MET A 168 5.60 16.85 -7.14
CA MET A 168 4.92 16.24 -8.29
C MET A 168 5.58 16.61 -9.61
N ARG A 169 5.94 17.89 -9.81
CA ARG A 169 6.63 18.37 -11.02
C ARG A 169 8.03 17.79 -11.16
N ALA A 170 8.75 17.58 -10.07
CA ALA A 170 10.05 16.89 -10.10
C ALA A 170 9.89 15.44 -10.58
N ALA A 171 8.89 14.70 -10.10
CA ALA A 171 8.60 13.35 -10.59
C ALA A 171 8.18 13.35 -12.07
N LYS A 172 7.33 14.28 -12.47
CA LYS A 172 6.88 14.45 -13.87
C LYS A 172 8.04 14.79 -14.80
N SER A 173 8.97 15.70 -14.40
CA SER A 173 10.12 16.10 -15.21
C SER A 173 11.05 14.94 -15.54
N LEU A 174 11.11 13.94 -14.67
CA LEU A 174 11.89 12.72 -14.84
C LEU A 174 11.11 11.57 -15.51
N ASN A 175 9.88 11.85 -15.99
CA ASN A 175 8.97 10.86 -16.59
C ASN A 175 8.77 9.62 -15.69
N LEU A 176 8.79 9.81 -14.36
CA LEU A 176 8.62 8.74 -13.39
C LEU A 176 7.14 8.33 -13.31
N ASN A 177 6.86 7.04 -13.17
CA ASN A 177 5.56 6.57 -12.72
C ASN A 177 5.36 7.01 -11.27
N TYR A 178 4.42 7.91 -11.00
CA TYR A 178 4.15 8.34 -9.64
C TYR A 178 2.68 8.34 -9.28
N ASN A 179 2.45 8.03 -8.02
CA ASN A 179 1.20 8.09 -7.30
C ASN A 179 1.16 9.33 -6.42
N VAL A 180 -0.03 9.86 -6.20
CA VAL A 180 -0.31 10.91 -5.22
C VAL A 180 -1.32 10.38 -4.21
N ASP A 181 -0.95 10.42 -2.92
CA ASP A 181 -1.85 10.05 -1.82
C ASP A 181 -2.62 11.28 -1.36
N LEU A 182 -3.95 11.19 -1.35
CA LEU A 182 -4.86 12.24 -0.92
C LEU A 182 -5.80 11.74 0.18
N MET A 183 -6.15 12.61 1.10
CA MET A 183 -7.09 12.30 2.18
C MET A 183 -8.37 13.12 2.04
N LEU A 184 -9.50 12.46 2.26
CA LEU A 184 -10.81 13.09 2.34
C LEU A 184 -11.43 12.91 3.74
N GLY A 185 -12.47 13.68 4.03
CA GLY A 185 -13.13 13.59 5.33
C GLY A 185 -12.32 14.14 6.50
N ILE A 186 -11.38 15.04 6.22
CA ILE A 186 -10.56 15.69 7.26
C ILE A 186 -11.41 16.75 7.97
N PRO A 187 -11.33 16.86 9.31
CA PRO A 187 -12.04 17.89 10.06
C PRO A 187 -11.83 19.30 9.48
N GLY A 188 -12.92 19.96 9.14
CA GLY A 188 -12.90 21.29 8.53
C GLY A 188 -12.64 21.33 7.03
N GLN A 189 -12.39 20.19 6.38
CA GLN A 189 -12.31 20.10 4.93
C GLN A 189 -13.71 20.20 4.33
N THR A 190 -13.92 21.13 3.38
CA THR A 190 -15.18 21.24 2.64
C THR A 190 -15.11 20.48 1.32
N LEU A 191 -16.27 20.14 0.75
CA LEU A 191 -16.35 19.53 -0.59
C LEU A 191 -15.60 20.36 -1.64
N ALA A 192 -15.72 21.70 -1.59
CA ALA A 192 -15.03 22.58 -2.54
C ALA A 192 -13.50 22.51 -2.41
N VAL A 193 -12.95 22.42 -1.19
CA VAL A 193 -11.51 22.24 -0.93
C VAL A 193 -11.04 20.88 -1.44
N TRP A 194 -11.85 19.84 -1.23
CA TRP A 194 -11.57 18.50 -1.75
C TRP A 194 -11.54 18.46 -3.29
N GLU A 195 -12.56 19.01 -3.95
CA GLU A 195 -12.59 19.10 -5.41
C GLU A 195 -11.43 19.91 -6.00
N ASP A 196 -11.06 21.03 -5.37
CA ASP A 196 -9.90 21.83 -5.80
C ASP A 196 -8.61 21.03 -5.69
N THR A 197 -8.40 20.32 -4.57
CA THR A 197 -7.26 19.44 -4.37
C THR A 197 -7.17 18.38 -5.48
N LEU A 198 -8.27 17.69 -5.78
CA LEU A 198 -8.31 16.68 -6.85
C LEU A 198 -7.97 17.27 -8.21
N LYS A 199 -8.61 18.37 -8.60
CA LYS A 199 -8.42 19.03 -9.91
C LYS A 199 -6.99 19.52 -10.09
N ARG A 200 -6.41 20.13 -9.06
CA ARG A 200 -5.01 20.59 -9.09
C ARG A 200 -4.02 19.44 -9.13
N THR A 201 -4.31 18.34 -8.43
CA THR A 201 -3.49 17.12 -8.47
C THR A 201 -3.53 16.49 -9.87
N ILE A 202 -4.71 16.35 -10.48
CA ILE A 202 -4.88 15.80 -11.83
C ILE A 202 -4.16 16.64 -12.88
N ALA A 203 -4.10 17.97 -12.71
CA ALA A 203 -3.38 18.87 -13.62
C ALA A 203 -1.86 18.61 -13.66
N GLU A 204 -1.28 17.99 -12.62
CA GLU A 204 0.13 17.56 -12.60
C GLU A 204 0.33 16.16 -13.23
N GLU A 205 -0.74 15.48 -13.67
CA GLU A 205 -0.75 14.23 -14.46
C GLU A 205 -0.09 13.01 -13.77
N PRO A 206 -0.35 12.74 -12.47
CA PRO A 206 0.08 11.49 -11.88
C PRO A 206 -0.54 10.29 -12.63
N LYS A 207 0.11 9.15 -12.61
CA LYS A 207 -0.43 7.93 -13.23
C LYS A 207 -1.40 7.19 -12.33
N HIS A 208 -1.36 7.48 -11.04
CA HIS A 208 -2.12 6.83 -10.00
C HIS A 208 -2.50 7.84 -8.91
N ILE A 209 -3.67 7.70 -8.30
CA ILE A 209 -4.12 8.53 -7.19
C ILE A 209 -4.73 7.61 -6.13
N SER A 210 -4.16 7.66 -4.92
CA SER A 210 -4.78 7.08 -3.73
C SER A 210 -5.67 8.14 -3.08
N PHE A 211 -6.90 7.76 -2.70
CA PHE A 211 -7.84 8.66 -2.03
C PHE A 211 -8.60 7.89 -0.95
N TYR A 212 -8.34 8.23 0.28
CA TYR A 212 -8.88 7.50 1.43
C TYR A 212 -9.43 8.46 2.49
N SER A 213 -10.51 8.01 3.16
CA SER A 213 -11.11 8.75 4.25
C SER A 213 -10.20 8.72 5.47
N LEU A 214 -10.13 9.85 6.19
CA LEU A 214 -9.49 9.89 7.49
C LEU A 214 -10.15 8.87 8.44
N GLN A 215 -9.32 8.02 9.03
CA GLN A 215 -9.69 7.14 10.13
C GLN A 215 -9.06 7.63 11.43
N LEU A 216 -9.78 7.47 12.53
CA LEU A 216 -9.30 7.86 13.85
C LEU A 216 -8.71 6.64 14.55
N GLU A 217 -7.38 6.55 14.55
CA GLU A 217 -6.66 5.43 15.16
C GLU A 217 -6.30 5.72 16.62
N MET A 218 -6.50 4.72 17.47
CA MET A 218 -6.17 4.80 18.90
C MET A 218 -4.69 5.17 19.09
N GLY A 219 -4.43 6.02 20.08
CA GLY A 219 -3.06 6.47 20.37
C GLY A 219 -2.62 7.71 19.57
N THR A 220 -3.35 8.11 18.54
CA THR A 220 -3.04 9.32 17.75
C THR A 220 -3.52 10.60 18.45
N PRO A 221 -2.90 11.76 18.17
CA PRO A 221 -3.41 13.07 18.63
C PRO A 221 -4.87 13.31 18.21
N PHE A 222 -5.25 12.98 16.99
CA PHE A 222 -6.62 13.16 16.48
C PHE A 222 -7.64 12.33 17.25
N TYR A 223 -7.32 11.06 17.56
CA TYR A 223 -8.21 10.22 18.37
C TYR A 223 -8.43 10.82 19.77
N ARG A 224 -7.36 11.31 20.42
CA ARG A 224 -7.45 11.97 21.72
C ARG A 224 -8.31 13.22 21.65
N ASP A 225 -8.07 14.09 20.66
CA ASP A 225 -8.82 15.35 20.51
C ASP A 225 -10.30 15.10 20.21
N PHE A 226 -10.62 14.04 19.44
CA PHE A 226 -11.99 13.58 19.21
C PHE A 226 -12.65 13.10 20.51
N LYS A 227 -11.98 12.26 21.30
CA LYS A 227 -12.50 11.75 22.58
C LYS A 227 -12.74 12.87 23.60
N GLU A 228 -11.96 13.92 23.55
CA GLU A 228 -12.10 15.09 24.43
C GLU A 228 -13.02 16.19 23.87
N GLY A 229 -13.66 15.95 22.73
CA GLY A 229 -14.62 16.86 22.11
C GLY A 229 -14.00 18.12 21.49
N ARG A 230 -12.69 18.10 21.24
CA ARG A 230 -11.97 19.21 20.57
C ARG A 230 -11.92 19.08 19.06
N LEU A 231 -12.24 17.90 18.53
CA LEU A 231 -12.24 17.61 17.12
C LEU A 231 -13.58 16.96 16.75
N SER A 232 -14.19 17.42 15.65
CA SER A 232 -15.39 16.82 15.06
C SER A 232 -15.07 16.32 13.66
N LEU A 233 -15.48 15.10 13.35
CA LEU A 233 -15.44 14.59 12.00
C LEU A 233 -16.59 15.17 11.16
N PRO A 234 -16.45 15.24 9.82
CA PRO A 234 -17.58 15.46 8.93
C PRO A 234 -18.68 14.42 9.16
N GLU A 235 -19.92 14.79 8.88
CA GLU A 235 -21.02 13.82 8.87
C GLU A 235 -20.74 12.72 7.83
N TRP A 236 -21.26 11.51 8.11
CA TRP A 236 -21.06 10.37 7.22
C TRP A 236 -21.48 10.68 5.77
N SER A 237 -22.61 11.38 5.59
CA SER A 237 -23.11 11.78 4.27
C SER A 237 -22.17 12.73 3.53
N GLU A 238 -21.53 13.68 4.24
CA GLU A 238 -20.55 14.61 3.65
C GLU A 238 -19.29 13.86 3.21
N ASN A 239 -18.83 12.89 4.03
CA ASN A 239 -17.69 12.07 3.68
C ASN A 239 -17.99 11.22 2.43
N ARG A 240 -19.19 10.62 2.32
CA ARG A 240 -19.59 9.86 1.14
C ARG A 240 -19.75 10.73 -0.10
N GLU A 241 -20.28 11.96 0.06
CA GLU A 241 -20.36 12.92 -1.04
C GLU A 241 -18.95 13.25 -1.59
N MET A 242 -17.97 13.48 -0.71
CA MET A 242 -16.57 13.69 -1.14
C MET A 242 -16.01 12.47 -1.90
N TYR A 243 -16.30 11.26 -1.43
CA TYR A 243 -15.86 10.03 -2.10
C TYR A 243 -16.50 9.87 -3.48
N HIS A 244 -17.82 10.06 -3.60
CA HIS A 244 -18.52 9.95 -4.89
C HIS A 244 -18.03 11.03 -5.87
N ARG A 245 -17.79 12.24 -5.40
CA ARG A 245 -17.22 13.30 -6.25
C ARG A 245 -15.81 12.96 -6.72
N ALA A 246 -14.99 12.30 -5.89
CA ALA A 246 -13.70 11.79 -6.34
C ALA A 246 -13.85 10.80 -7.50
N LEU A 247 -14.76 9.81 -7.37
CA LEU A 247 -14.99 8.81 -8.42
C LEU A 247 -15.40 9.46 -9.74
N GLU A 248 -16.30 10.46 -9.71
CA GLU A 248 -16.74 11.19 -10.91
C GLU A 248 -15.59 11.97 -11.55
N ILE A 249 -14.86 12.79 -10.77
CA ILE A 249 -13.77 13.63 -11.26
C ILE A 249 -12.63 12.79 -11.83
N LEU A 250 -12.25 11.68 -11.13
CA LEU A 250 -11.20 10.78 -11.58
C LEU A 250 -11.58 10.04 -12.86
N LYS A 251 -12.82 9.55 -12.94
CA LYS A 251 -13.34 8.91 -14.16
C LYS A 251 -13.34 9.86 -15.35
N ASP A 252 -13.79 11.10 -15.17
CA ASP A 252 -13.81 12.12 -16.23
C ASP A 252 -12.38 12.48 -16.71
N ALA A 253 -11.39 12.33 -15.83
CA ALA A 253 -9.98 12.52 -16.14
C ALA A 253 -9.28 11.26 -16.69
N GLY A 254 -10.02 10.16 -16.90
CA GLY A 254 -9.51 8.92 -17.50
C GLY A 254 -8.89 7.92 -16.53
N TYR A 255 -9.01 8.13 -15.22
CA TYR A 255 -8.59 7.16 -14.23
C TYR A 255 -9.65 6.08 -14.05
N GLN A 256 -9.22 4.84 -13.90
CA GLN A 256 -10.06 3.70 -13.55
C GLN A 256 -9.93 3.43 -12.05
N HIS A 257 -11.06 3.48 -11.34
CA HIS A 257 -11.17 3.02 -9.97
C HIS A 257 -11.07 1.50 -9.96
N TYR A 258 -10.01 0.92 -9.37
CA TYR A 258 -9.76 -0.51 -9.43
C TYR A 258 -9.85 -1.21 -8.07
N GLU A 259 -9.66 -0.47 -6.97
CA GLU A 259 -9.92 -0.92 -5.61
C GLU A 259 -10.39 0.25 -4.74
N ILE A 260 -10.91 -0.03 -3.55
CA ILE A 260 -11.68 0.89 -2.71
C ILE A 260 -11.06 2.28 -2.51
N SER A 261 -9.74 2.39 -2.47
CA SER A 261 -9.02 3.64 -2.17
C SER A 261 -8.08 4.10 -3.29
N ASN A 262 -8.06 3.42 -4.44
CA ASN A 262 -7.10 3.71 -5.49
C ASN A 262 -7.73 3.75 -6.90
N ALA A 263 -7.29 4.74 -7.67
CA ALA A 263 -7.60 4.84 -9.08
C ALA A 263 -6.32 5.10 -9.89
N ALA A 264 -6.23 4.52 -11.08
CA ALA A 264 -5.07 4.61 -11.93
C ALA A 264 -5.46 4.84 -13.40
N ILE A 265 -4.55 5.43 -14.18
CA ILE A 265 -4.59 5.29 -15.64
C ILE A 265 -4.40 3.79 -15.94
N PRO A 266 -5.21 3.17 -16.83
CA PRO A 266 -5.10 1.74 -17.11
C PRO A 266 -3.67 1.28 -17.40
N GLY A 267 -3.22 0.23 -16.69
CA GLY A 267 -1.86 -0.31 -16.76
C GLY A 267 -0.87 0.33 -15.77
N TYR A 268 -1.34 1.22 -14.87
CA TYR A 268 -0.53 1.84 -13.82
C TYR A 268 -1.04 1.52 -12.42
N GLU A 269 -1.87 0.47 -12.27
CA GLU A 269 -2.30 -0.05 -10.98
C GLU A 269 -1.08 -0.50 -10.16
N CYS A 270 -1.10 -0.27 -8.84
CA CYS A 270 -0.01 -0.71 -7.97
C CYS A 270 0.01 -2.24 -7.86
N GLN A 271 0.98 -2.89 -8.49
CA GLN A 271 1.06 -4.35 -8.53
C GLN A 271 1.32 -4.96 -7.16
N HIS A 272 2.09 -4.25 -6.32
CA HIS A 272 2.33 -4.69 -4.95
C HIS A 272 1.05 -4.68 -4.10
N ASN A 273 0.23 -3.61 -4.17
CA ASN A 273 -1.03 -3.55 -3.43
C ASN A 273 -2.02 -4.63 -3.91
N LEU A 274 -2.05 -4.90 -5.21
CA LEU A 274 -2.89 -5.97 -5.75
C LEU A 274 -2.56 -7.35 -5.16
N LYS A 275 -1.29 -7.62 -4.76
CA LYS A 275 -0.94 -8.87 -4.07
C LYS A 275 -1.66 -9.00 -2.73
N TYR A 276 -1.83 -7.91 -1.99
CA TYR A 276 -2.58 -7.93 -0.74
C TYR A 276 -4.04 -8.31 -0.96
N TRP A 277 -4.66 -7.67 -1.95
CA TRP A 277 -6.08 -7.89 -2.24
C TRP A 277 -6.36 -9.26 -2.87
N THR A 278 -5.44 -9.82 -3.64
CA THR A 278 -5.57 -11.14 -4.29
C THR A 278 -4.87 -12.27 -3.54
N MET A 279 -4.57 -12.09 -2.25
CA MET A 279 -3.94 -13.09 -1.37
C MET A 279 -2.71 -13.76 -2.00
N LYS A 280 -1.90 -13.00 -2.72
CA LYS A 280 -0.60 -13.48 -3.26
C LYS A 280 0.48 -13.37 -2.20
N ASP A 281 1.47 -14.24 -2.32
CA ASP A 281 2.60 -14.27 -1.39
C ASP A 281 3.36 -12.94 -1.38
N TYR A 282 3.59 -12.41 -0.19
CA TYR A 282 4.51 -11.32 0.06
C TYR A 282 5.27 -11.52 1.37
N LEU A 283 6.52 -11.09 1.37
CA LEU A 283 7.43 -11.17 2.49
C LEU A 283 7.78 -9.77 2.98
N GLY A 284 7.41 -9.46 4.21
CA GLY A 284 7.78 -8.23 4.88
C GLY A 284 9.12 -8.39 5.60
N LEU A 285 10.03 -7.46 5.38
CA LEU A 285 11.35 -7.40 6.00
C LEU A 285 11.55 -6.04 6.69
N GLY A 286 12.28 -6.05 7.75
CA GLY A 286 12.40 -4.90 8.64
C GLY A 286 11.47 -5.02 9.85
N MET A 287 11.63 -4.09 10.82
CA MET A 287 10.77 -4.08 12.01
C MET A 287 9.31 -3.79 11.65
N ALA A 288 8.38 -4.31 12.43
CA ALA A 288 6.93 -4.15 12.26
C ALA A 288 6.40 -4.57 10.87
N ALA A 289 7.20 -5.24 10.05
CA ALA A 289 6.77 -5.72 8.75
C ALA A 289 5.89 -6.97 8.90
N HIS A 290 4.81 -7.01 8.12
CA HIS A 290 3.93 -8.16 8.02
C HIS A 290 4.20 -8.94 6.75
N SER A 291 4.00 -10.24 6.79
CA SER A 291 4.14 -11.16 5.65
C SER A 291 2.89 -12.02 5.49
N PHE A 292 2.65 -12.46 4.28
CA PHE A 292 1.70 -13.52 3.96
C PHE A 292 2.35 -14.50 3.01
N LEU A 293 2.64 -15.70 3.48
CA LEU A 293 3.35 -16.75 2.74
C LEU A 293 2.66 -18.08 2.93
N ASP A 294 2.45 -18.82 1.83
CA ASP A 294 1.83 -20.13 1.86
C ASP A 294 0.48 -20.14 2.63
N GLY A 295 -0.30 -19.03 2.54
CA GLY A 295 -1.58 -18.87 3.23
C GLY A 295 -1.49 -18.60 4.73
N ARG A 296 -0.34 -18.19 5.26
CA ARG A 296 -0.10 -17.88 6.67
C ARG A 296 0.45 -16.48 6.84
N ARG A 297 0.05 -15.81 7.91
CA ARG A 297 0.55 -14.48 8.28
C ARG A 297 1.68 -14.59 9.29
N CYS A 298 2.62 -13.68 9.21
CA CYS A 298 3.57 -13.43 10.29
C CYS A 298 3.96 -11.97 10.35
N PHE A 299 4.53 -11.56 11.47
CA PHE A 299 5.02 -10.19 11.65
C PHE A 299 6.32 -10.19 12.46
N THR A 300 7.11 -9.14 12.27
CA THR A 300 8.36 -8.91 13.02
C THR A 300 8.10 -7.96 14.19
N THR A 301 9.05 -7.91 15.15
CA THR A 301 8.97 -7.01 16.29
C THR A 301 8.76 -5.55 15.90
N SER A 302 7.96 -4.82 16.67
CA SER A 302 7.77 -3.37 16.54
C SER A 302 8.68 -2.55 17.48
N ASP A 303 9.57 -3.19 18.23
CA ASP A 303 10.56 -2.51 19.07
C ASP A 303 11.87 -2.31 18.32
N LEU A 304 12.26 -1.03 18.10
CA LEU A 304 13.46 -0.68 17.37
C LEU A 304 14.74 -1.19 18.03
N LYS A 305 14.79 -1.21 19.38
CA LYS A 305 16.00 -1.65 20.10
C LYS A 305 16.16 -3.16 20.00
N GLU A 306 15.04 -3.89 20.10
CA GLU A 306 15.02 -5.34 19.92
C GLU A 306 15.45 -5.69 18.49
N TYR A 307 14.89 -5.01 17.49
CA TYR A 307 15.24 -5.20 16.07
C TYR A 307 16.74 -4.98 15.81
N LEU A 308 17.33 -3.91 16.36
CA LEU A 308 18.75 -3.59 16.20
C LEU A 308 19.67 -4.51 16.99
N ALA A 309 19.20 -5.19 18.02
CA ALA A 309 20.00 -6.10 18.84
C ALA A 309 20.38 -7.40 18.14
N GLY A 310 19.65 -7.80 17.08
CA GLY A 310 19.93 -9.03 16.34
C GLY A 310 18.72 -9.57 15.59
N PRO A 311 18.86 -10.76 14.98
CA PRO A 311 17.76 -11.38 14.24
C PRO A 311 16.58 -11.66 15.19
N ALA A 312 15.40 -11.15 14.84
CA ALA A 312 14.16 -11.46 15.50
C ALA A 312 13.43 -12.56 14.72
N GLU A 313 13.02 -13.61 15.43
CA GLU A 313 12.16 -14.64 14.82
C GLU A 313 10.78 -14.02 14.52
N PRO A 314 10.26 -14.19 13.29
CA PRO A 314 8.93 -13.71 12.98
C PRO A 314 7.87 -14.49 13.77
N ALA A 315 6.89 -13.76 14.31
CA ALA A 315 5.75 -14.37 14.99
C ALA A 315 4.71 -14.81 13.95
N TRP A 316 4.54 -16.13 13.82
CA TRP A 316 3.54 -16.71 12.91
C TRP A 316 2.18 -16.77 13.58
N GLU A 317 1.15 -16.29 12.87
CA GLU A 317 -0.23 -16.42 13.31
C GLU A 317 -0.74 -17.84 13.03
N GLU A 318 -1.50 -18.38 13.97
CA GLU A 318 -2.27 -19.59 13.73
C GLU A 318 -3.58 -19.18 13.03
N SER A 319 -3.87 -19.75 11.88
CA SER A 319 -5.10 -19.53 11.14
C SER A 319 -5.67 -20.87 10.67
N ASP A 320 -6.95 -21.06 10.87
CA ASP A 320 -7.66 -22.22 10.38
C ASP A 320 -8.21 -22.00 8.95
N LEU A 321 -8.97 -22.99 8.44
CA LEU A 321 -9.56 -22.89 7.12
C LEU A 321 -10.62 -21.78 7.05
N TRP A 322 -11.36 -21.54 8.14
CA TRP A 322 -12.39 -20.50 8.18
C TRP A 322 -11.76 -19.11 8.17
N ASP A 323 -10.70 -18.88 8.95
CA ASP A 323 -9.94 -17.65 8.95
C ASP A 323 -9.44 -17.30 7.54
N ARG A 324 -8.94 -18.30 6.81
CA ARG A 324 -8.48 -18.11 5.43
C ARG A 324 -9.61 -17.77 4.44
N LYS A 325 -10.81 -18.37 4.63
CA LYS A 325 -11.98 -18.02 3.85
C LYS A 325 -12.46 -16.60 4.11
N THR A 326 -12.49 -16.20 5.37
CA THR A 326 -12.88 -14.83 5.76
C THR A 326 -11.86 -13.80 5.28
N ASP A 327 -10.56 -14.11 5.38
CA ASP A 327 -9.49 -13.29 4.82
C ASP A 327 -9.65 -13.08 3.31
N PHE A 328 -9.95 -14.15 2.55
CA PHE A 328 -10.19 -14.05 1.12
C PHE A 328 -11.33 -13.08 0.81
N VAL A 329 -12.47 -13.26 1.45
CA VAL A 329 -13.64 -12.41 1.23
C VAL A 329 -13.34 -10.96 1.61
N PHE A 330 -12.67 -10.75 2.74
CA PHE A 330 -12.31 -9.42 3.23
C PHE A 330 -11.35 -8.67 2.31
N THR A 331 -10.40 -9.37 1.69
CA THR A 331 -9.41 -8.74 0.79
C THR A 331 -9.95 -8.58 -0.63
N GLU A 332 -10.53 -9.60 -1.22
CA GLU A 332 -10.99 -9.58 -2.61
C GLU A 332 -12.19 -8.64 -2.84
N LEU A 333 -13.07 -8.45 -1.85
CA LEU A 333 -14.17 -7.48 -1.94
C LEU A 333 -13.70 -6.02 -1.83
N ARG A 334 -12.43 -5.76 -1.62
CA ARG A 334 -11.85 -4.42 -1.79
C ARG A 334 -11.60 -4.08 -3.26
N LEU A 335 -11.48 -5.07 -4.12
CA LEU A 335 -11.40 -4.88 -5.57
C LEU A 335 -12.78 -4.48 -6.11
N ILE A 336 -12.81 -3.50 -7.01
CA ILE A 336 -14.07 -3.06 -7.65
C ILE A 336 -14.66 -4.15 -8.55
N GLU A 337 -13.80 -4.98 -9.13
CA GLU A 337 -14.23 -6.15 -9.89
C GLU A 337 -14.72 -7.28 -8.98
N GLY A 338 -14.23 -7.34 -7.72
CA GLY A 338 -14.50 -8.44 -6.80
C GLY A 338 -13.75 -9.71 -7.19
N PHE A 339 -14.32 -10.88 -6.86
CA PHE A 339 -13.74 -12.19 -7.11
C PHE A 339 -14.68 -13.14 -7.86
N LYS A 340 -14.11 -14.14 -8.54
CA LYS A 340 -14.88 -15.21 -9.16
C LYS A 340 -15.21 -16.31 -8.17
N LYS A 341 -16.47 -16.78 -8.15
CA LYS A 341 -16.89 -17.91 -7.32
C LYS A 341 -16.07 -19.18 -7.59
N GLU A 342 -15.65 -19.36 -8.84
CA GLU A 342 -14.79 -20.48 -9.23
C GLU A 342 -13.40 -20.40 -8.55
N GLU A 343 -12.84 -19.22 -8.39
CA GLU A 343 -11.55 -19.01 -7.69
C GLU A 343 -11.68 -19.39 -6.23
N TYR A 344 -12.76 -18.95 -5.57
CA TYR A 344 -13.06 -19.36 -4.21
C TYR A 344 -13.19 -20.88 -4.06
N GLN A 345 -13.97 -21.52 -4.93
CA GLN A 345 -14.18 -22.97 -4.90
C GLN A 345 -12.88 -23.74 -5.16
N ASN A 346 -12.05 -23.28 -6.10
CA ASN A 346 -10.76 -23.90 -6.39
C ASN A 346 -9.78 -23.79 -5.21
N MET A 347 -9.83 -22.69 -4.48
CA MET A 347 -8.94 -22.45 -3.34
C MET A 347 -9.36 -23.22 -2.08
N PHE A 348 -10.67 -23.31 -1.80
CA PHE A 348 -11.18 -23.83 -0.53
C PHE A 348 -11.93 -25.16 -0.61
N GLY A 349 -12.29 -25.61 -1.81
CA GLY A 349 -12.99 -26.88 -2.03
C GLY A 349 -14.50 -26.85 -1.67
N SER A 350 -15.03 -25.72 -1.24
CA SER A 350 -16.46 -25.46 -0.99
C SER A 350 -16.95 -24.31 -1.85
N SER A 351 -18.27 -24.24 -2.13
CA SER A 351 -18.80 -23.08 -2.83
C SER A 351 -18.94 -21.88 -1.88
N PHE A 352 -18.86 -20.67 -2.45
CA PHE A 352 -19.08 -19.44 -1.69
C PHE A 352 -20.47 -19.40 -1.06
N GLU A 353 -21.48 -19.93 -1.75
CA GLU A 353 -22.85 -20.05 -1.25
C GLU A 353 -23.01 -21.04 -0.10
N ASP A 354 -22.21 -22.10 -0.05
CA ASP A 354 -22.24 -23.04 1.08
C ASP A 354 -21.73 -22.39 2.37
N ASP A 355 -20.71 -21.55 2.26
CA ASP A 355 -20.06 -20.91 3.39
C ASP A 355 -20.76 -19.60 3.83
N PHE A 356 -21.16 -18.75 2.88
CA PHE A 356 -21.68 -17.39 3.13
C PHE A 356 -23.11 -17.15 2.63
N GLY A 357 -23.78 -18.16 2.10
CA GLY A 357 -25.02 -18.05 1.36
C GLY A 357 -26.17 -17.27 2.03
N PRO A 358 -26.45 -17.41 3.34
CA PRO A 358 -27.53 -16.65 3.98
C PRO A 358 -27.28 -15.13 3.94
N ALA A 359 -26.10 -14.68 4.38
CA ALA A 359 -25.70 -13.27 4.38
C ALA A 359 -25.57 -12.72 2.95
N TYR A 360 -24.94 -13.49 2.07
CA TYR A 360 -24.78 -13.12 0.66
C TYR A 360 -26.12 -12.84 -0.02
N ARG A 361 -27.13 -13.76 0.12
CA ARG A 361 -28.47 -13.56 -0.46
C ARG A 361 -29.17 -12.31 0.08
N LYS A 362 -29.00 -12.02 1.38
CA LYS A 362 -29.53 -10.80 1.99
C LYS A 362 -28.90 -9.56 1.36
N LEU A 363 -27.58 -9.51 1.26
CA LEU A 363 -26.84 -8.39 0.69
C LEU A 363 -27.15 -8.14 -0.79
N LEU A 364 -27.40 -9.22 -1.57
CA LEU A 364 -27.90 -9.12 -2.94
C LEU A 364 -29.31 -8.48 -2.99
N GLN A 365 -30.23 -8.91 -2.09
CA GLN A 365 -31.58 -8.36 -2.03
C GLN A 365 -31.61 -6.88 -1.62
N GLU A 366 -30.69 -6.48 -0.76
CA GLU A 366 -30.52 -5.09 -0.31
C GLU A 366 -29.76 -4.22 -1.34
N GLY A 367 -29.26 -4.81 -2.42
CA GLY A 367 -28.53 -4.10 -3.46
C GLY A 367 -27.14 -3.61 -3.01
N ARG A 368 -26.57 -4.16 -1.94
CA ARG A 368 -25.20 -3.86 -1.45
C ARG A 368 -24.13 -4.71 -2.13
N MET A 369 -24.53 -5.90 -2.63
CA MET A 369 -23.69 -6.73 -3.47
C MET A 369 -24.40 -7.02 -4.80
N GLU A 370 -23.63 -7.39 -5.80
CA GLU A 370 -24.13 -7.87 -7.08
C GLU A 370 -23.28 -9.03 -7.59
N GLU A 371 -23.91 -9.84 -8.46
CA GLU A 371 -23.19 -10.83 -9.24
C GLU A 371 -23.29 -10.45 -10.72
N ARG A 372 -22.14 -10.32 -11.36
CA ARG A 372 -22.06 -9.98 -12.78
C ARG A 372 -20.90 -10.72 -13.44
N ASP A 373 -21.18 -11.38 -14.55
CA ASP A 373 -20.19 -12.13 -15.35
C ASP A 373 -19.41 -13.19 -14.54
N GLY A 374 -20.07 -13.76 -13.50
CA GLY A 374 -19.48 -14.73 -12.56
C GLY A 374 -18.63 -14.12 -11.44
N PHE A 375 -18.53 -12.80 -11.39
CA PHE A 375 -17.89 -12.08 -10.28
C PHE A 375 -18.89 -11.69 -9.20
N VAL A 376 -18.50 -11.87 -7.95
CA VAL A 376 -19.17 -11.36 -6.75
C VAL A 376 -18.45 -10.09 -6.35
N ARG A 377 -19.18 -8.98 -6.22
CA ARG A 377 -18.58 -7.69 -5.87
C ARG A 377 -19.53 -6.78 -5.10
N LEU A 378 -18.99 -5.75 -4.50
CA LEU A 378 -19.76 -4.67 -3.88
C LEU A 378 -20.36 -3.76 -4.97
N THR A 379 -21.59 -3.32 -4.75
CA THR A 379 -22.16 -2.17 -5.48
C THR A 379 -21.62 -0.87 -4.90
N LEU A 380 -21.93 0.28 -5.49
CA LEU A 380 -21.57 1.57 -4.90
C LEU A 380 -22.15 1.74 -3.47
N ALA A 381 -23.39 1.28 -3.24
CA ALA A 381 -24.00 1.27 -1.92
C ALA A 381 -23.26 0.32 -0.95
N GLY A 382 -22.74 -0.81 -1.44
CA GLY A 382 -21.90 -1.71 -0.64
C GLY A 382 -20.54 -1.13 -0.33
N LEU A 383 -19.93 -0.39 -1.27
CA LEU A 383 -18.67 0.33 -1.03
C LEU A 383 -18.82 1.44 0.03
N ASP A 384 -19.98 2.12 0.06
CA ASP A 384 -20.27 3.11 1.10
C ASP A 384 -20.37 2.47 2.49
N GLU A 385 -20.83 1.24 2.55
CA GLU A 385 -21.08 0.47 3.79
C GLU A 385 -20.16 -0.76 3.88
N THR A 386 -18.90 -0.66 3.43
CA THR A 386 -17.99 -1.82 3.38
C THR A 386 -17.87 -2.54 4.72
N ASN A 387 -17.68 -1.83 5.84
CA ASN A 387 -17.57 -2.47 7.15
C ASN A 387 -18.88 -3.18 7.57
N PRO A 388 -20.07 -2.56 7.52
CA PRO A 388 -21.33 -3.28 7.75
C PRO A 388 -21.55 -4.49 6.84
N VAL A 389 -21.14 -4.42 5.57
CA VAL A 389 -21.23 -5.57 4.64
C VAL A 389 -20.30 -6.69 5.09
N MET A 390 -19.07 -6.38 5.50
CA MET A 390 -18.12 -7.38 5.99
C MET A 390 -18.59 -8.00 7.31
N GLU A 391 -19.08 -7.20 8.26
CA GLU A 391 -19.67 -7.69 9.52
C GLU A 391 -20.84 -8.68 9.25
N GLU A 392 -21.74 -8.35 8.31
CA GLU A 392 -22.84 -9.21 7.92
C GLU A 392 -22.37 -10.53 7.29
N LEU A 393 -21.39 -10.47 6.37
CA LEU A 393 -20.85 -11.66 5.69
C LEU A 393 -20.08 -12.56 6.66
N LEU A 394 -19.26 -11.97 7.51
CA LEU A 394 -18.33 -12.72 8.34
C LEU A 394 -18.93 -13.13 9.69
N ASN A 395 -20.18 -12.74 10.00
CA ASN A 395 -20.86 -12.97 11.28
C ASN A 395 -20.07 -12.50 12.50
N VAL A 396 -19.41 -11.32 12.42
CA VAL A 396 -18.59 -10.72 13.48
C VAL A 396 -19.38 -9.64 14.23
#